data_f2f8f1f5e9f140a941ef113f6b611056
#
_entry.id   f2f8f1f5e9f140a941ef113f6b611056
#
_cell.length_a   1.000
_cell.length_b   1.000
_cell.length_c   1.000
_cell.angle_alpha   90.00
_cell.angle_beta   90.00
_cell.angle_gamma   90.00
#
_symmetry.space_group_name_H-M   'P 1'
#
loop_
_entity.id
_entity.type
_entity.pdbx_description
1 polymer ?
#
loop_
_entity_poly.entity_id
_entity_poly.type
_entity_poly.pdbx_seq_one_letter_code
_entity_poly.pdbx_strand_id
1 'polypeptide(L)'
;AELAATTLDYENYHIFVGTYPNDPDTQRDVDEVCARFPNVHKVVCARPGPTSKADCLNNVLDAITQFERSANFAFAGFILHDAEDVISPMELRLFNYLVERKDLIQIPVYPFEREWTHFTSMTYIDEFSELHGKDVPVREALAGQVPSAGVGTCFSRRAVTALLADGDGIAFDVQSLTEDYDIGFRLKEKGMTEIFVRFPVVDEAKEREQRKFLQHARTSNMICVREYFPDTFSTAVRQKSRWIIGIVFQGFKTHKWTSSLTLNYFLWRDRKGAISNFVSFLAMLVMLQLLLLLAY
;
A
#
# COMPACT_ATOMS: atom_id res chain seq x y z
N ALA A 1 11.91 3.54 -9.77
CA ALA A 1 11.73 3.16 -11.17
C ALA A 1 12.95 2.38 -11.72
N GLU A 2 14.16 2.90 -11.62
CA GLU A 2 15.37 2.23 -12.13
C GLU A 2 15.59 0.85 -11.50
N LEU A 3 15.50 0.74 -10.18
CA LEU A 3 15.61 -0.55 -9.48
C LEU A 3 14.57 -1.54 -9.98
N ALA A 4 13.31 -1.12 -10.12
CA ALA A 4 12.25 -1.96 -10.66
C ALA A 4 12.56 -2.41 -12.08
N ALA A 5 12.97 -1.52 -12.97
CA ALA A 5 13.29 -1.83 -14.36
C ALA A 5 14.48 -2.82 -14.52
N THR A 6 15.37 -2.89 -13.52
CA THR A 6 16.54 -3.77 -13.55
C THR A 6 16.36 -5.09 -12.83
N THR A 7 15.42 -5.19 -11.88
CA THR A 7 15.32 -6.34 -10.97
C THR A 7 14.09 -7.20 -11.19
N LEU A 8 13.00 -6.68 -11.80
CA LEU A 8 11.79 -7.42 -12.03
C LEU A 8 12.00 -8.58 -13.01
N ASP A 9 11.65 -9.79 -12.57
CA ASP A 9 11.70 -11.01 -13.38
C ASP A 9 10.39 -11.20 -14.15
N TYR A 10 10.12 -10.27 -15.08
CA TYR A 10 8.94 -10.27 -15.96
C TYR A 10 9.21 -9.36 -17.16
N GLU A 11 8.67 -9.67 -18.33
CA GLU A 11 9.00 -8.93 -19.56
C GLU A 11 7.89 -7.96 -20.01
N ASN A 12 6.63 -8.27 -19.73
CA ASN A 12 5.49 -7.54 -20.29
C ASN A 12 4.94 -6.51 -19.26
N TYR A 13 5.69 -5.45 -19.02
CA TYR A 13 5.26 -4.37 -18.13
C TYR A 13 5.76 -3.01 -18.60
N HIS A 14 5.07 -1.97 -18.11
CA HIS A 14 5.49 -0.58 -18.24
C HIS A 14 5.43 0.11 -16.87
N ILE A 15 6.33 1.05 -16.65
CA ILE A 15 6.39 1.86 -15.43
C ILE A 15 6.05 3.30 -15.80
N PHE A 16 5.06 3.87 -15.15
CA PHE A 16 4.67 5.27 -15.30
C PHE A 16 5.02 6.03 -14.04
N VAL A 17 5.89 7.04 -14.17
CA VAL A 17 6.41 7.81 -13.04
C VAL A 17 5.79 9.20 -13.04
N GLY A 18 4.92 9.48 -12.06
CA GLY A 18 4.34 10.79 -11.85
C GLY A 18 5.37 11.80 -11.31
N THR A 19 5.49 12.94 -11.97
CA THR A 19 6.38 14.05 -11.58
C THR A 19 5.61 15.37 -11.58
N TYR A 20 6.14 16.39 -10.90
CA TYR A 20 5.51 17.71 -10.86
C TYR A 20 6.21 18.71 -11.76
N PRO A 21 5.46 19.65 -12.40
CA PRO A 21 6.06 20.64 -13.31
C PRO A 21 7.00 21.63 -12.61
N ASN A 22 6.85 21.81 -11.30
CA ASN A 22 7.70 22.67 -10.46
C ASN A 22 8.86 21.94 -9.77
N ASP A 23 9.15 20.69 -10.16
CA ASP A 23 10.27 19.91 -9.67
C ASP A 23 11.18 19.47 -10.84
N PRO A 24 12.03 20.37 -11.35
CA PRO A 24 12.87 20.07 -12.50
C PRO A 24 13.97 19.03 -12.21
N ASP A 25 14.38 18.89 -10.95
CA ASP A 25 15.42 17.93 -10.58
C ASP A 25 14.87 16.50 -10.67
N THR A 26 13.73 16.21 -10.06
CA THR A 26 13.06 14.90 -10.21
C THR A 26 12.72 14.61 -11.67
N GLN A 27 12.27 15.62 -12.43
CA GLN A 27 11.99 15.43 -13.85
C GLN A 27 13.23 15.01 -14.65
N ARG A 28 14.39 15.64 -14.40
CA ARG A 28 15.66 15.29 -15.05
C ARG A 28 16.09 13.87 -14.70
N ASP A 29 16.02 13.48 -13.43
CA ASP A 29 16.39 12.15 -12.98
C ASP A 29 15.50 11.07 -13.63
N VAL A 30 14.20 11.34 -13.77
CA VAL A 30 13.28 10.45 -14.46
C VAL A 30 13.55 10.40 -15.97
N ASP A 31 13.92 11.53 -16.61
CA ASP A 31 14.30 11.56 -18.02
C ASP A 31 15.54 10.69 -18.30
N GLU A 32 16.52 10.70 -17.39
CA GLU A 32 17.71 9.84 -17.49
C GLU A 32 17.34 8.35 -17.42
N VAL A 33 16.41 7.98 -16.56
CA VAL A 33 15.91 6.59 -16.48
C VAL A 33 15.12 6.22 -17.73
N CYS A 34 14.24 7.08 -18.22
CA CYS A 34 13.48 6.86 -19.46
C CYS A 34 14.37 6.69 -20.68
N ALA A 35 15.49 7.42 -20.74
CA ALA A 35 16.47 7.29 -21.84
C ALA A 35 17.16 5.91 -21.87
N ARG A 36 17.26 5.24 -20.73
CA ARG A 36 17.88 3.91 -20.57
C ARG A 36 16.90 2.75 -20.69
N PHE A 37 15.65 2.97 -20.30
CA PHE A 37 14.62 1.92 -20.21
C PHE A 37 13.39 2.32 -21.01
N PRO A 38 13.14 1.70 -22.19
CA PRO A 38 12.03 2.08 -23.08
C PRO A 38 10.63 1.77 -22.51
N ASN A 39 10.56 0.95 -21.48
CA ASN A 39 9.32 0.63 -20.76
C ASN A 39 9.05 1.54 -19.56
N VAL A 40 9.87 2.57 -19.33
CA VAL A 40 9.66 3.59 -18.30
C VAL A 40 9.16 4.88 -18.96
N HIS A 41 8.08 5.45 -18.42
CA HIS A 41 7.40 6.62 -18.96
C HIS A 41 7.27 7.70 -17.89
N LYS A 42 7.75 8.92 -18.20
CA LYS A 42 7.53 10.08 -17.35
C LYS A 42 6.14 10.67 -17.60
N VAL A 43 5.42 10.93 -16.52
CA VAL A 43 4.13 11.64 -16.52
C VAL A 43 4.28 12.93 -15.74
N VAL A 44 4.13 14.08 -16.41
CA VAL A 44 4.13 15.37 -15.73
C VAL A 44 2.70 15.69 -15.33
N CYS A 45 2.45 15.84 -14.02
CA CYS A 45 1.14 16.20 -13.49
C CYS A 45 0.67 17.57 -14.01
N ALA A 46 -0.63 17.73 -14.20
CA ALA A 46 -1.21 18.94 -14.76
C ALA A 46 -1.03 20.17 -13.85
N ARG A 47 -0.94 19.95 -12.53
CA ARG A 47 -0.82 21.01 -11.52
C ARG A 47 0.55 20.99 -10.84
N PRO A 48 1.11 22.18 -10.48
CA PRO A 48 2.32 22.25 -9.66
C PRO A 48 2.12 21.55 -8.31
N GLY A 49 3.16 20.84 -7.86
CA GLY A 49 3.18 20.24 -6.54
C GLY A 49 3.45 21.23 -5.41
N PRO A 50 3.23 20.82 -4.15
CA PRO A 50 2.69 19.52 -3.78
C PRO A 50 1.16 19.42 -3.94
N THR A 51 0.67 18.31 -4.50
CA THR A 51 -0.75 17.96 -4.51
C THR A 51 -0.98 16.70 -3.63
N SER A 52 -2.20 16.12 -3.66
CA SER A 52 -2.42 14.82 -3.02
C SER A 52 -1.85 13.67 -3.87
N LYS A 53 -1.51 12.53 -3.25
CA LYS A 53 -1.14 11.30 -3.96
C LYS A 53 -2.22 10.90 -4.97
N ALA A 54 -3.50 11.00 -4.56
CA ALA A 54 -4.65 10.74 -5.42
C ALA A 54 -4.64 11.57 -6.71
N ASP A 55 -4.31 12.86 -6.63
CA ASP A 55 -4.23 13.73 -7.80
C ASP A 55 -3.14 13.27 -8.78
N CYS A 56 -1.97 12.95 -8.26
CA CYS A 56 -0.88 12.41 -9.07
C CYS A 56 -1.27 11.07 -9.73
N LEU A 57 -1.86 10.14 -8.97
CA LEU A 57 -2.29 8.84 -9.48
C LEU A 57 -3.37 8.96 -10.56
N ASN A 58 -4.29 9.90 -10.45
CA ASN A 58 -5.28 10.15 -11.50
C ASN A 58 -4.61 10.67 -12.79
N ASN A 59 -3.64 11.59 -12.70
CA ASN A 59 -2.84 12.03 -13.86
C ASN A 59 -2.09 10.86 -14.50
N VAL A 60 -1.54 9.95 -13.70
CA VAL A 60 -0.85 8.75 -14.20
C VAL A 60 -1.83 7.81 -14.90
N LEU A 61 -3.04 7.58 -14.37
CA LEU A 61 -4.06 6.75 -15.02
C LEU A 61 -4.53 7.33 -16.36
N ASP A 62 -4.66 8.65 -16.44
CA ASP A 62 -4.98 9.33 -17.70
C ASP A 62 -3.87 9.12 -18.74
N ALA A 63 -2.61 9.24 -18.34
CA ALA A 63 -1.46 9.00 -19.22
C ALA A 63 -1.40 7.53 -19.67
N ILE A 64 -1.66 6.57 -18.78
CA ILE A 64 -1.77 5.15 -19.12
C ILE A 64 -2.87 4.93 -20.15
N THR A 65 -4.04 5.51 -19.95
CA THR A 65 -5.17 5.39 -20.88
C THR A 65 -4.83 5.96 -22.28
N GLN A 66 -4.12 7.08 -22.33
CA GLN A 66 -3.65 7.66 -23.59
C GLN A 66 -2.61 6.75 -24.28
N PHE A 67 -1.67 6.21 -23.51
CA PHE A 67 -0.67 5.28 -24.00
C PHE A 67 -1.30 4.03 -24.58
N GLU A 68 -2.27 3.40 -23.91
CA GLU A 68 -3.01 2.23 -24.39
C GLU A 68 -3.71 2.49 -25.72
N ARG A 69 -4.36 3.67 -25.85
CA ARG A 69 -5.01 4.07 -27.10
C ARG A 69 -4.02 4.23 -28.25
N SER A 70 -2.86 4.84 -27.97
CA SER A 70 -1.83 5.07 -29.00
C SER A 70 -1.13 3.78 -29.44
N ALA A 71 -0.91 2.86 -28.51
CA ALA A 71 -0.24 1.59 -28.76
C ALA A 71 -1.20 0.45 -29.16
N ASN A 72 -2.51 0.70 -29.14
CA ASN A 72 -3.58 -0.22 -29.47
C ASN A 72 -3.54 -1.55 -28.69
N PHE A 73 -3.34 -1.45 -27.37
CA PHE A 73 -3.46 -2.59 -26.46
C PHE A 73 -4.04 -2.14 -25.12
N ALA A 74 -4.29 -3.07 -24.19
CA ALA A 74 -4.79 -2.79 -22.86
C ALA A 74 -4.00 -3.56 -21.79
N PHE A 75 -3.62 -2.88 -20.69
CA PHE A 75 -3.01 -3.53 -19.55
C PHE A 75 -4.04 -4.41 -18.81
N ALA A 76 -3.62 -5.59 -18.37
CA ALA A 76 -4.45 -6.50 -17.58
C ALA A 76 -4.61 -6.04 -16.13
N GLY A 77 -3.60 -5.37 -15.59
CA GLY A 77 -3.57 -4.90 -14.21
C GLY A 77 -2.76 -3.63 -14.02
N PHE A 78 -3.02 -2.95 -12.91
CA PHE A 78 -2.39 -1.70 -12.49
C PHE A 78 -1.84 -1.87 -11.09
N ILE A 79 -0.56 -1.60 -10.91
CA ILE A 79 0.13 -1.82 -9.64
C ILE A 79 0.57 -0.47 -9.08
N LEU A 80 0.32 -0.26 -7.80
CA LEU A 80 0.73 0.95 -7.10
C LEU A 80 2.00 0.71 -6.31
N HIS A 81 2.96 1.62 -6.50
CA HIS A 81 4.18 1.73 -5.70
C HIS A 81 4.54 3.19 -5.44
N ASP A 82 5.17 3.42 -4.30
CA ASP A 82 5.81 4.69 -4.01
C ASP A 82 7.26 4.71 -4.54
N ALA A 83 7.84 5.88 -4.68
CA ALA A 83 9.16 6.03 -5.30
C ALA A 83 10.29 5.35 -4.50
N GLU A 84 10.13 5.24 -3.19
CA GLU A 84 11.05 4.63 -2.24
C GLU A 84 10.87 3.12 -2.04
N ASP A 85 9.84 2.52 -2.63
CA ASP A 85 9.56 1.10 -2.45
C ASP A 85 10.66 0.21 -3.02
N VAL A 86 11.03 -0.80 -2.23
CA VAL A 86 11.83 -1.93 -2.69
C VAL A 86 10.90 -3.12 -2.90
N ILE A 87 10.80 -3.54 -4.15
CA ILE A 87 9.86 -4.54 -4.62
C ILE A 87 10.51 -5.90 -4.85
N SER A 88 9.73 -6.97 -4.76
CA SER A 88 10.21 -8.32 -5.04
C SER A 88 10.36 -8.54 -6.55
N PRO A 89 11.46 -9.14 -7.03
CA PRO A 89 11.61 -9.50 -8.44
C PRO A 89 10.47 -10.36 -9.00
N MET A 90 9.84 -11.18 -8.15
CA MET A 90 8.79 -12.12 -8.52
C MET A 90 7.36 -11.56 -8.43
N GLU A 91 7.21 -10.31 -8.04
CA GLU A 91 5.92 -9.68 -7.76
C GLU A 91 5.00 -9.67 -8.99
N LEU A 92 5.51 -9.28 -10.16
CA LEU A 92 4.71 -9.23 -11.39
C LEU A 92 4.25 -10.62 -11.85
N ARG A 93 5.03 -11.66 -11.63
CA ARG A 93 4.60 -13.04 -11.91
C ARG A 93 3.43 -13.45 -11.03
N LEU A 94 3.47 -13.09 -9.75
CA LEU A 94 2.36 -13.34 -8.82
C LEU A 94 1.11 -12.58 -9.21
N PHE A 95 1.23 -11.29 -9.51
CA PHE A 95 0.11 -10.46 -9.94
C PHE A 95 -0.48 -10.94 -11.28
N ASN A 96 0.35 -11.27 -12.25
CA ASN A 96 -0.10 -11.82 -13.53
C ASN A 96 -0.91 -13.11 -13.37
N TYR A 97 -0.51 -13.97 -12.43
CA TYR A 97 -1.26 -15.21 -12.16
C TYR A 97 -2.63 -14.96 -11.54
N LEU A 98 -2.80 -13.89 -10.78
CA LEU A 98 -4.01 -13.60 -10.00
C LEU A 98 -4.96 -12.60 -10.65
N VAL A 99 -4.46 -11.67 -11.48
CA VAL A 99 -5.21 -10.49 -11.96
C VAL A 99 -6.44 -10.81 -12.80
N GLU A 100 -6.46 -11.98 -13.46
CA GLU A 100 -7.64 -12.44 -14.19
C GLU A 100 -8.77 -12.95 -13.28
N ARG A 101 -8.44 -13.31 -12.04
CA ARG A 101 -9.35 -13.95 -11.07
C ARG A 101 -9.73 -13.06 -9.91
N LYS A 102 -8.94 -12.04 -9.65
CA LYS A 102 -9.09 -11.13 -8.53
C LYS A 102 -9.02 -9.68 -9.00
N ASP A 103 -9.80 -8.84 -8.37
CA ASP A 103 -9.93 -7.43 -8.74
C ASP A 103 -9.01 -6.53 -7.94
N LEU A 104 -8.78 -6.86 -6.67
CA LEU A 104 -7.78 -6.24 -5.82
C LEU A 104 -6.90 -7.34 -5.24
N ILE A 105 -5.61 -7.20 -5.44
CA ILE A 105 -4.59 -8.12 -4.92
C ILE A 105 -3.61 -7.29 -4.11
N GLN A 106 -3.51 -7.56 -2.82
CA GLN A 106 -2.57 -6.91 -1.91
C GLN A 106 -1.50 -7.91 -1.49
N ILE A 107 -0.24 -7.54 -1.61
CA ILE A 107 0.88 -8.25 -1.00
C ILE A 107 1.31 -7.55 0.29
N PRO A 108 2.03 -8.24 1.21
CA PRO A 108 2.48 -7.61 2.44
C PRO A 108 3.40 -6.42 2.22
N VAL A 109 3.28 -5.45 3.12
CA VAL A 109 4.22 -4.34 3.24
C VAL A 109 4.92 -4.49 4.59
N TYR A 110 6.24 -4.53 4.57
CA TYR A 110 7.03 -4.65 5.79
C TYR A 110 8.08 -3.55 5.85
N PRO A 111 8.15 -2.83 6.98
CA PRO A 111 9.21 -1.86 7.23
C PRO A 111 10.59 -2.49 7.15
N PHE A 112 11.58 -1.75 6.65
CA PHE A 112 12.97 -2.12 6.84
C PHE A 112 13.35 -2.07 8.30
N GLU A 113 14.16 -3.04 8.72
CA GLU A 113 14.73 -3.05 10.07
C GLU A 113 15.66 -1.85 10.26
N ARG A 114 15.59 -1.25 11.45
CA ARG A 114 16.45 -0.18 11.91
C ARG A 114 17.17 -0.63 13.18
N GLU A 115 18.19 0.09 13.55
CA GLU A 115 18.85 -0.13 14.84
C GLU A 115 17.85 -0.01 15.99
N TRP A 116 18.02 -0.80 17.03
CA TRP A 116 17.11 -0.88 18.19
C TRP A 116 16.90 0.47 18.92
N THR A 117 17.79 1.44 18.69
CA THR A 117 17.69 2.82 19.22
C THR A 117 16.62 3.67 18.52
N HIS A 118 16.16 3.26 17.31
CA HIS A 118 15.14 3.95 16.53
C HIS A 118 13.73 3.54 16.96
N PHE A 119 13.34 3.85 18.19
CA PHE A 119 12.07 3.44 18.79
C PHE A 119 10.84 3.77 17.92
N THR A 120 10.84 4.93 17.26
CA THR A 120 9.72 5.34 16.40
C THR A 120 9.54 4.37 15.23
N SER A 121 10.60 4.05 14.50
CA SER A 121 10.56 3.12 13.38
C SER A 121 10.19 1.71 13.85
N MET A 122 10.65 1.28 15.03
CA MET A 122 10.32 -0.04 15.56
C MET A 122 8.83 -0.21 15.82
N THR A 123 8.11 0.85 16.23
CA THR A 123 6.65 0.77 16.40
C THR A 123 5.92 0.46 15.09
N TYR A 124 6.45 0.89 13.94
CA TYR A 124 5.90 0.53 12.63
C TYR A 124 6.19 -0.93 12.27
N ILE A 125 7.35 -1.45 12.63
CA ILE A 125 7.69 -2.87 12.39
C ILE A 125 6.70 -3.77 13.13
N ASP A 126 6.42 -3.49 14.39
CA ASP A 126 5.44 -4.25 15.19
C ASP A 126 4.03 -4.12 14.61
N GLU A 127 3.60 -2.88 14.30
CA GLU A 127 2.27 -2.60 13.77
C GLU A 127 2.02 -3.30 12.42
N PHE A 128 2.95 -3.18 11.46
CA PHE A 128 2.79 -3.80 10.15
C PHE A 128 2.96 -5.31 10.18
N SER A 129 3.79 -5.83 11.09
CA SER A 129 3.91 -7.27 11.31
C SER A 129 2.62 -7.87 11.85
N GLU A 130 1.94 -7.19 12.78
CA GLU A 130 0.62 -7.62 13.27
C GLU A 130 -0.46 -7.43 12.19
N LEU A 131 -0.50 -6.27 11.54
CA LEU A 131 -1.49 -5.92 10.53
C LEU A 131 -1.46 -6.93 9.37
N HIS A 132 -0.31 -7.08 8.70
CA HIS A 132 -0.16 -7.95 7.54
C HIS A 132 0.11 -9.41 7.90
N GLY A 133 0.58 -9.68 9.11
CA GLY A 133 0.76 -11.04 9.61
C GLY A 133 -0.52 -11.72 10.07
N LYS A 134 -1.48 -10.95 10.57
CA LYS A 134 -2.67 -11.47 11.24
C LYS A 134 -3.97 -10.77 10.85
N ASP A 135 -4.04 -9.43 11.00
CA ASP A 135 -5.30 -8.69 10.91
C ASP A 135 -5.92 -8.72 9.52
N VAL A 136 -5.13 -8.42 8.48
CA VAL A 136 -5.61 -8.43 7.08
C VAL A 136 -6.00 -9.82 6.62
N PRO A 137 -5.20 -10.90 6.87
CA PRO A 137 -5.63 -12.27 6.59
C PRO A 137 -6.94 -12.67 7.27
N VAL A 138 -7.14 -12.30 8.54
CA VAL A 138 -8.39 -12.59 9.25
C VAL A 138 -9.57 -11.82 8.66
N ARG A 139 -9.36 -10.56 8.30
CA ARG A 139 -10.37 -9.71 7.67
C ARG A 139 -10.80 -10.27 6.31
N GLU A 140 -9.84 -10.67 5.48
CA GLU A 140 -10.12 -11.33 4.22
C GLU A 140 -10.93 -12.62 4.43
N ALA A 141 -10.47 -13.49 5.32
CA ALA A 141 -11.12 -14.78 5.57
C ALA A 141 -12.56 -14.64 6.07
N LEU A 142 -12.86 -13.63 6.90
CA LEU A 142 -14.18 -13.43 7.51
C LEU A 142 -15.12 -12.55 6.69
N ALA A 143 -14.60 -11.49 6.07
CA ALA A 143 -15.40 -10.50 5.34
C ALA A 143 -15.16 -10.52 3.82
N GLY A 144 -14.12 -11.21 3.34
CA GLY A 144 -13.68 -11.19 1.95
C GLY A 144 -13.31 -9.78 1.49
N GLN A 145 -12.84 -8.93 2.42
CA GLN A 145 -12.46 -7.55 2.17
C GLN A 145 -10.99 -7.32 2.58
N VAL A 146 -10.25 -6.68 1.69
CA VAL A 146 -8.83 -6.37 1.87
C VAL A 146 -8.63 -4.87 1.74
N PRO A 147 -8.17 -4.16 2.79
CA PRO A 147 -7.77 -2.77 2.65
C PRO A 147 -6.53 -2.69 1.76
N SER A 148 -6.53 -1.77 0.80
CA SER A 148 -5.31 -1.44 0.06
C SER A 148 -4.35 -0.67 0.98
N ALA A 149 -3.07 -1.00 0.91
CA ALA A 149 -2.02 -0.30 1.63
C ALA A 149 -1.42 0.87 0.83
N GLY A 150 -1.94 1.11 -0.40
CA GLY A 150 -1.44 2.16 -1.28
C GLY A 150 -0.13 1.82 -2.00
N VAL A 151 0.51 0.70 -1.61
CA VAL A 151 1.71 0.14 -2.22
C VAL A 151 1.61 -1.39 -2.24
N GLY A 152 2.22 -2.03 -3.24
CA GLY A 152 2.09 -3.48 -3.41
C GLY A 152 0.64 -3.93 -3.64
N THR A 153 -0.18 -3.04 -4.17
CA THR A 153 -1.57 -3.30 -4.53
C THR A 153 -1.69 -3.39 -6.05
N CYS A 154 -2.26 -4.48 -6.54
CA CYS A 154 -2.60 -4.65 -7.94
C CYS A 154 -4.12 -4.61 -8.12
N PHE A 155 -4.58 -3.74 -9.02
CA PHE A 155 -5.98 -3.66 -9.45
C PHE A 155 -6.14 -4.30 -10.82
N SER A 156 -7.17 -5.13 -11.00
CA SER A 156 -7.53 -5.64 -12.33
C SER A 156 -8.03 -4.52 -13.25
N ARG A 157 -7.97 -4.75 -14.55
CA ARG A 157 -8.62 -3.86 -15.54
C ARG A 157 -10.09 -3.60 -15.19
N ARG A 158 -10.80 -4.62 -14.76
CA ARG A 158 -12.20 -4.53 -14.37
C ARG A 158 -12.40 -3.60 -13.17
N ALA A 159 -11.52 -3.70 -12.16
CA ALA A 159 -11.56 -2.84 -10.99
C ALA A 159 -11.34 -1.36 -11.35
N VAL A 160 -10.29 -1.05 -12.13
CA VAL A 160 -10.00 0.33 -12.54
C VAL A 160 -11.13 0.90 -13.40
N THR A 161 -11.68 0.11 -14.33
CA THR A 161 -12.83 0.54 -15.14
C THR A 161 -14.04 0.86 -14.26
N ALA A 162 -14.33 0.05 -13.26
CA ALA A 162 -15.43 0.30 -12.33
C ALA A 162 -15.21 1.52 -11.43
N LEU A 163 -13.98 1.79 -11.01
CA LEU A 163 -13.62 3.00 -10.24
C LEU A 163 -13.78 4.26 -11.07
N LEU A 164 -13.30 4.26 -12.31
CA LEU A 164 -13.42 5.39 -13.23
C LEU A 164 -14.89 5.70 -13.56
N ALA A 165 -15.72 4.66 -13.78
CA ALA A 165 -17.15 4.82 -14.05
C ALA A 165 -17.93 5.38 -12.84
N ASP A 166 -17.50 5.05 -11.63
CA ASP A 166 -18.11 5.52 -10.38
C ASP A 166 -17.75 6.96 -10.02
N GLY A 167 -16.57 7.38 -10.38
CA GLY A 167 -15.99 8.67 -10.04
C GLY A 167 -16.01 9.69 -11.18
N ASP A 168 -16.90 9.57 -12.16
CA ASP A 168 -16.96 10.47 -13.33
C ASP A 168 -15.59 10.65 -14.04
N GLY A 169 -14.85 9.55 -14.16
CA GLY A 169 -13.51 9.52 -14.75
C GLY A 169 -12.37 9.69 -13.74
N ILE A 170 -12.64 9.76 -12.44
CA ILE A 170 -11.66 9.89 -11.36
C ILE A 170 -11.67 8.62 -10.51
N ALA A 171 -10.56 7.86 -10.51
CA ALA A 171 -10.47 6.63 -9.74
C ALA A 171 -10.18 6.88 -8.25
N PHE A 172 -9.25 7.79 -7.95
CA PHE A 172 -8.79 8.11 -6.60
C PHE A 172 -9.40 9.43 -6.11
N ASP A 173 -10.09 9.40 -4.98
CA ASP A 173 -10.69 10.62 -4.40
C ASP A 173 -9.60 11.55 -3.87
N VAL A 174 -9.46 12.73 -4.51
CA VAL A 174 -8.47 13.74 -4.15
C VAL A 174 -8.74 14.41 -2.79
N GLN A 175 -9.94 14.27 -2.24
CA GLN A 175 -10.31 14.78 -0.93
C GLN A 175 -10.05 13.79 0.20
N SER A 176 -9.85 12.51 -0.13
CA SER A 176 -9.49 11.49 0.85
C SER A 176 -8.02 11.62 1.28
N LEU A 177 -7.78 11.50 2.58
CA LEU A 177 -6.41 11.42 3.12
C LEU A 177 -5.85 9.99 3.12
N THR A 178 -6.71 9.02 2.83
CA THR A 178 -6.40 7.59 2.71
C THR A 178 -7.21 7.01 1.55
N GLU A 179 -6.91 7.51 0.36
CA GLU A 179 -7.56 7.13 -0.90
C GLU A 179 -7.42 5.64 -1.20
N ASP A 180 -6.31 5.06 -0.76
CA ASP A 180 -5.97 3.65 -0.86
C ASP A 180 -6.92 2.77 -0.01
N TYR A 181 -7.09 3.12 1.26
CA TYR A 181 -8.03 2.43 2.15
C TYR A 181 -9.49 2.51 1.64
N ASP A 182 -9.90 3.69 1.14
CA ASP A 182 -11.22 3.93 0.56
C ASP A 182 -11.54 2.99 -0.61
N ILE A 183 -10.57 2.80 -1.51
CA ILE A 183 -10.74 1.97 -2.72
C ILE A 183 -11.11 0.52 -2.38
N GLY A 184 -10.50 -0.09 -1.37
CA GLY A 184 -10.83 -1.46 -0.97
C GLY A 184 -12.33 -1.60 -0.64
N PHE A 185 -12.90 -0.65 0.10
CA PHE A 185 -14.34 -0.67 0.39
C PHE A 185 -15.21 -0.42 -0.83
N ARG A 186 -14.85 0.56 -1.66
CA ARG A 186 -15.61 0.87 -2.89
C ARG A 186 -15.67 -0.32 -3.83
N LEU A 187 -14.57 -1.05 -3.99
CA LEU A 187 -14.54 -2.26 -4.81
C LEU A 187 -15.37 -3.37 -4.19
N LYS A 188 -15.32 -3.55 -2.86
CA LYS A 188 -16.13 -4.53 -2.16
C LYS A 188 -17.63 -4.27 -2.29
N GLU A 189 -18.07 -3.02 -2.18
CA GLU A 189 -19.46 -2.62 -2.36
C GLU A 189 -19.96 -2.90 -3.79
N LYS A 190 -19.07 -2.89 -4.78
CA LYS A 190 -19.36 -3.26 -6.17
C LYS A 190 -19.32 -4.77 -6.42
N GLY A 191 -19.14 -5.58 -5.39
CA GLY A 191 -19.06 -7.04 -5.50
C GLY A 191 -17.78 -7.56 -6.15
N MET A 192 -16.73 -6.74 -6.20
CA MET A 192 -15.42 -7.14 -6.70
C MET A 192 -14.73 -8.11 -5.74
N THR A 193 -13.85 -8.93 -6.31
CA THR A 193 -13.13 -9.98 -5.55
C THR A 193 -11.77 -9.48 -5.11
N GLU A 194 -11.47 -9.63 -3.82
CA GLU A 194 -10.22 -9.17 -3.22
C GLU A 194 -9.44 -10.34 -2.64
N ILE A 195 -8.12 -10.20 -2.57
CA ILE A 195 -7.24 -11.20 -1.95
C ILE A 195 -6.01 -10.53 -1.33
N PHE A 196 -5.62 -11.01 -0.15
CA PHE A 196 -4.35 -10.71 0.47
C PHE A 196 -3.42 -11.91 0.33
N VAL A 197 -2.28 -11.73 -0.33
CA VAL A 197 -1.41 -12.85 -0.71
C VAL A 197 -0.08 -12.79 0.04
N ARG A 198 0.17 -13.80 0.86
CA ARG A 198 1.48 -14.06 1.47
C ARG A 198 2.12 -15.25 0.77
N PHE A 199 2.95 -14.99 -0.22
CA PHE A 199 3.59 -16.03 -1.01
C PHE A 199 5.09 -16.07 -0.74
N PRO A 200 5.61 -17.16 -0.13
CA PRO A 200 7.04 -17.35 0.08
C PRO A 200 7.70 -17.83 -1.21
N VAL A 201 8.82 -17.21 -1.57
CA VAL A 201 9.72 -17.73 -2.62
C VAL A 201 10.74 -18.65 -1.95
N VAL A 202 10.74 -19.90 -2.34
CA VAL A 202 11.67 -20.90 -1.83
C VAL A 202 12.82 -21.05 -2.82
N ASP A 203 14.01 -20.67 -2.41
CA ASP A 203 15.24 -21.03 -3.13
C ASP A 203 15.67 -22.43 -2.66
N GLU A 204 15.35 -23.46 -3.46
CA GLU A 204 15.64 -24.85 -3.12
C GLU A 204 17.15 -25.12 -2.87
N ALA A 205 18.03 -24.39 -3.53
CA ALA A 205 19.46 -24.53 -3.35
C ALA A 205 19.90 -24.01 -1.95
N LYS A 206 19.39 -22.87 -1.54
CA LYS A 206 19.63 -22.30 -0.21
C LYS A 206 18.94 -23.10 0.90
N GLU A 207 17.74 -23.64 0.66
CA GLU A 207 17.08 -24.54 1.64
C GLU A 207 17.88 -25.81 1.92
N ARG A 208 18.49 -26.41 0.89
CA ARG A 208 19.33 -27.62 1.08
C ARG A 208 20.58 -27.33 1.91
N GLU A 209 21.16 -26.15 1.79
CA GLU A 209 22.32 -25.70 2.55
C GLU A 209 21.94 -25.32 3.99
N GLN A 210 20.84 -24.61 4.19
CA GLN A 210 20.36 -24.18 5.50
C GLN A 210 19.77 -25.32 6.34
N ARG A 211 19.17 -26.34 5.73
CA ARG A 211 18.72 -27.58 6.46
C ARG A 211 19.84 -28.28 7.16
N LYS A 212 21.09 -28.11 6.74
CA LYS A 212 22.26 -28.68 7.40
C LYS A 212 22.72 -27.91 8.64
N PHE A 213 22.36 -26.64 8.77
CA PHE A 213 22.93 -25.74 9.79
C PHE A 213 21.98 -25.18 10.83
N LEU A 214 20.70 -24.96 10.51
CA LEU A 214 19.74 -24.29 11.41
C LEU A 214 18.34 -24.90 11.28
N GLN A 215 17.91 -25.65 12.27
CA GLN A 215 16.55 -26.19 12.37
C GLN A 215 15.45 -25.14 12.61
N HIS A 216 15.77 -23.84 12.79
CA HIS A 216 14.81 -22.86 13.30
C HIS A 216 14.72 -21.50 12.57
N ALA A 217 15.51 -21.20 11.58
CA ALA A 217 15.41 -19.94 10.86
C ALA A 217 14.97 -20.17 9.39
N ARG A 218 13.67 -20.30 9.18
CA ARG A 218 13.09 -20.15 7.84
C ARG A 218 13.08 -18.67 7.48
N THR A 219 14.16 -18.16 6.89
CA THR A 219 14.11 -16.92 6.13
C THR A 219 13.35 -17.18 4.85
N SER A 220 12.03 -17.15 4.92
CA SER A 220 11.22 -17.16 3.72
C SER A 220 11.37 -15.81 3.04
N ASN A 221 11.96 -15.78 1.85
CA ASN A 221 11.88 -14.62 0.96
C ASN A 221 10.43 -14.48 0.51
N MET A 222 9.62 -13.78 1.30
CA MET A 222 8.23 -13.51 0.96
C MET A 222 8.18 -12.45 -0.14
N ILE A 223 7.28 -12.62 -1.12
CA ILE A 223 6.94 -11.55 -2.04
C ILE A 223 6.24 -10.46 -1.24
N CYS A 224 6.89 -9.32 -1.06
CA CYS A 224 6.41 -8.18 -0.27
C CYS A 224 7.06 -6.89 -0.75
N VAL A 225 6.46 -5.78 -0.40
CA VAL A 225 7.08 -4.46 -0.48
C VAL A 225 7.87 -4.20 0.79
N ARG A 226 9.03 -3.59 0.64
CA ARG A 226 9.85 -3.10 1.74
C ARG A 226 10.06 -1.60 1.59
N GLU A 227 9.84 -0.85 2.69
CA GLU A 227 10.03 0.60 2.71
C GLU A 227 10.55 1.09 4.06
N TYR A 228 11.04 2.33 4.09
CA TYR A 228 11.44 3.00 5.31
C TYR A 228 10.31 3.86 5.85
N PHE A 229 9.87 3.56 7.06
CA PHE A 229 8.89 4.36 7.78
C PHE A 229 9.55 5.52 8.55
N PRO A 230 8.79 6.55 8.93
CA PRO A 230 9.29 7.68 9.70
C PRO A 230 10.10 7.25 10.92
N ASP A 231 11.26 7.87 11.11
CA ASP A 231 12.17 7.62 12.22
C ASP A 231 12.10 8.69 13.31
N THR A 232 11.49 9.85 13.02
CA THR A 232 11.28 10.90 14.00
C THR A 232 9.85 10.93 14.54
N PHE A 233 9.71 11.29 15.81
CA PHE A 233 8.40 11.40 16.45
C PHE A 233 7.45 12.36 15.72
N SER A 234 7.94 13.52 15.27
CA SER A 234 7.12 14.52 14.60
C SER A 234 6.58 14.05 13.24
N THR A 235 7.40 13.35 12.45
CA THR A 235 6.98 12.79 11.15
C THR A 235 6.01 11.64 11.35
N ALA A 236 6.24 10.78 12.35
CA ALA A 236 5.33 9.69 12.70
C ALA A 236 3.95 10.21 13.17
N VAL A 237 3.93 11.23 14.04
CA VAL A 237 2.67 11.85 14.49
C VAL A 237 1.90 12.43 13.29
N ARG A 238 2.58 13.11 12.36
CA ARG A 238 1.95 13.66 11.16
C ARG A 238 1.32 12.56 10.29
N GLN A 239 2.05 11.47 10.05
CA GLN A 239 1.57 10.36 9.25
C GLN A 239 0.39 9.64 9.92
N LYS A 240 0.53 9.27 11.21
CA LYS A 240 -0.54 8.58 11.96
C LYS A 240 -1.79 9.46 12.13
N SER A 241 -1.63 10.78 12.30
CA SER A 241 -2.75 11.71 12.33
C SER A 241 -3.51 11.71 11.01
N ARG A 242 -2.81 11.70 9.87
CA ARG A 242 -3.42 11.59 8.55
C ARG A 242 -4.22 10.29 8.41
N TRP A 243 -3.67 9.14 8.84
CA TRP A 243 -4.36 7.86 8.82
C TRP A 243 -5.61 7.85 9.72
N ILE A 244 -5.52 8.39 10.93
CA ILE A 244 -6.68 8.50 11.83
C ILE A 244 -7.77 9.38 11.20
N ILE A 245 -7.41 10.53 10.65
CA ILE A 245 -8.39 11.41 10.02
C ILE A 245 -9.04 10.74 8.81
N GLY A 246 -8.24 10.09 7.94
CA GLY A 246 -8.73 9.41 6.76
C GLY A 246 -9.59 8.20 7.08
N ILE A 247 -9.06 7.25 7.82
CA ILE A 247 -9.73 5.96 8.09
C ILE A 247 -10.91 6.13 9.06
N VAL A 248 -10.73 6.89 10.14
CA VAL A 248 -11.77 6.99 11.18
C VAL A 248 -12.79 8.07 10.83
N PHE A 249 -12.36 9.32 10.63
CA PHE A 249 -13.30 10.44 10.50
C PHE A 249 -13.88 10.57 9.08
N GLN A 250 -13.03 10.50 8.04
CA GLN A 250 -13.52 10.53 6.67
C GLN A 250 -14.24 9.22 6.33
N GLY A 251 -13.65 8.07 6.67
CA GLY A 251 -14.27 6.77 6.46
C GLY A 251 -15.62 6.59 7.15
N PHE A 252 -15.89 7.30 8.27
CA PHE A 252 -17.22 7.33 8.89
C PHE A 252 -18.26 8.02 8.02
N LYS A 253 -17.85 9.02 7.22
CA LYS A 253 -18.75 9.76 6.32
C LYS A 253 -18.97 9.02 5.00
N THR A 254 -17.90 8.44 4.45
CA THR A 254 -17.89 7.80 3.12
C THR A 254 -18.48 6.40 3.16
N HIS A 255 -18.10 5.57 4.12
CA HIS A 255 -18.57 4.18 4.19
C HIS A 255 -19.72 4.02 5.17
N LYS A 256 -20.87 3.66 4.66
CA LYS A 256 -22.07 3.37 5.48
C LYS A 256 -22.03 1.94 6.01
N TRP A 257 -22.86 1.66 7.01
CA TRP A 257 -23.10 0.30 7.45
C TRP A 257 -23.73 -0.53 6.33
N THR A 258 -23.25 -1.74 6.16
CA THR A 258 -23.69 -2.68 5.12
C THR A 258 -24.64 -3.73 5.68
N SER A 259 -25.19 -4.60 4.83
CA SER A 259 -25.95 -5.78 5.26
C SER A 259 -25.06 -6.89 5.86
N SER A 260 -23.76 -6.86 5.65
CA SER A 260 -22.81 -7.84 6.17
C SER A 260 -22.40 -7.49 7.61
N LEU A 261 -22.74 -8.35 8.57
CA LEU A 261 -22.34 -8.17 9.97
C LEU A 261 -20.82 -8.24 10.16
N THR A 262 -20.13 -9.10 9.41
CA THR A 262 -18.68 -9.24 9.46
C THR A 262 -17.99 -8.00 8.93
N LEU A 263 -18.45 -7.44 7.80
CA LEU A 263 -17.88 -6.20 7.26
C LEU A 263 -18.14 -5.02 8.22
N ASN A 264 -19.34 -4.94 8.80
CA ASN A 264 -19.68 -3.93 9.81
C ASN A 264 -18.81 -4.05 11.07
N TYR A 265 -18.45 -5.26 11.49
CA TYR A 265 -17.52 -5.46 12.59
C TYR A 265 -16.14 -4.84 12.28
N PHE A 266 -15.60 -5.03 11.07
CA PHE A 266 -14.33 -4.43 10.69
C PHE A 266 -14.42 -2.91 10.53
N LEU A 267 -15.49 -2.38 9.95
CA LEU A 267 -15.75 -0.94 9.93
C LEU A 267 -15.80 -0.34 11.34
N TRP A 268 -16.47 -1.01 12.27
CA TRP A 268 -16.49 -0.58 13.67
C TRP A 268 -15.10 -0.66 14.31
N ARG A 269 -14.36 -1.74 14.07
CA ARG A 269 -13.00 -1.93 14.58
C ARG A 269 -12.06 -0.80 14.11
N ASP A 270 -12.11 -0.44 12.84
CA ASP A 270 -11.31 0.65 12.29
C ASP A 270 -11.67 1.99 12.94
N ARG A 271 -12.96 2.26 13.10
CA ARG A 271 -13.48 3.52 13.67
C ARG A 271 -13.25 3.67 15.17
N LYS A 272 -13.25 2.59 15.93
CA LYS A 272 -12.98 2.65 17.37
C LYS A 272 -11.54 3.06 17.70
N GLY A 273 -10.62 3.05 16.73
CA GLY A 273 -9.21 3.35 16.93
C GLY A 273 -8.97 4.69 17.61
N ALA A 274 -9.73 5.73 17.25
CA ALA A 274 -9.62 7.04 17.90
C ALA A 274 -9.96 6.99 19.40
N ILE A 275 -11.04 6.28 19.76
CA ILE A 275 -11.44 6.12 21.17
C ILE A 275 -10.42 5.27 21.92
N SER A 276 -9.96 4.17 21.32
CA SER A 276 -8.95 3.30 21.94
C SER A 276 -7.65 4.04 22.20
N ASN A 277 -7.18 4.83 21.22
CA ASN A 277 -5.96 5.64 21.38
C ASN A 277 -6.10 6.70 22.46
N PHE A 278 -7.26 7.36 22.55
CA PHE A 278 -7.54 8.33 23.61
C PHE A 278 -7.57 7.66 25.01
N VAL A 279 -8.23 6.52 25.13
CA VAL A 279 -8.24 5.76 26.40
C VAL A 279 -6.85 5.29 26.78
N SER A 280 -6.04 4.81 25.82
CA SER A 280 -4.66 4.41 26.07
C SER A 280 -3.79 5.60 26.52
N PHE A 281 -3.99 6.78 25.94
CA PHE A 281 -3.32 8.01 26.38
C PHE A 281 -3.67 8.35 27.83
N LEU A 282 -4.95 8.32 28.21
CA LEU A 282 -5.38 8.55 29.58
C LEU A 282 -4.81 7.50 30.54
N ALA A 283 -4.80 6.23 30.14
CA ALA A 283 -4.21 5.15 30.96
C ALA A 283 -2.72 5.38 31.19
N MET A 284 -1.99 5.86 30.17
CA MET A 284 -0.57 6.23 30.31
C MET A 284 -0.36 7.36 31.33
N LEU A 285 -1.20 8.40 31.30
CA LEU A 285 -1.12 9.50 32.29
C LEU A 285 -1.37 9.00 33.72
N VAL A 286 -2.37 8.14 33.91
CA VAL A 286 -2.68 7.51 35.20
C VAL A 286 -1.51 6.64 35.68
N MET A 287 -0.91 5.87 34.77
CA MET A 287 0.25 5.03 35.08
C MET A 287 1.46 5.92 35.54
N LEU A 288 1.75 6.99 34.81
CA LEU A 288 2.82 7.92 35.17
C LEU A 288 2.56 8.55 36.56
N GLN A 289 1.34 8.98 36.85
CA GLN A 289 0.94 9.50 38.13
C GLN A 289 1.14 8.47 39.25
N LEU A 290 0.74 7.22 39.01
CA LEU A 290 0.92 6.13 39.96
C LEU A 290 2.41 5.88 40.25
N LEU A 291 3.27 5.84 39.21
CA LEU A 291 4.70 5.66 39.33
C LEU A 291 5.34 6.81 40.16
N LEU A 292 4.92 8.05 39.94
CA LEU A 292 5.37 9.21 40.74
C LEU A 292 4.95 9.08 42.21
N LEU A 293 3.72 8.64 42.49
CA LEU A 293 3.23 8.43 43.86
C LEU A 293 3.94 7.28 44.56
N LEU A 294 4.35 6.24 43.84
CA LEU A 294 5.13 5.12 44.40
C LEU A 294 6.60 5.47 44.65
N ALA A 295 7.13 6.46 43.93
CA ALA A 295 8.50 6.93 44.09
C ALA A 295 8.66 8.01 45.16
N TYR A 296 7.57 8.63 45.63
CA TYR A 296 7.51 9.63 46.70
C TYR A 296 7.20 8.98 48.07
#